data_9a85b0c1dbf1ec0bdbda75e0b41bc6fe
#
_entry.id   9a85b0c1dbf1ec0bdbda75e0b41bc6fe
#
_cell.length_a   1.000
_cell.length_b   1.000
_cell.length_c   1.000
_cell.angle_alpha   90.00
_cell.angle_beta   90.00
_cell.angle_gamma   90.00
#
_symmetry.space_group_name_H-M   'P 1'
#
loop_
_entity.id
_entity.type
_entity.pdbx_description
1 polymer ?
#
loop_
_entity_poly.entity_id
_entity_poly.type
_entity_poly.pdbx_seq_one_letter_code
_entity_poly.pdbx_strand_id
1 'polypeptide(L)'
;MFYIAASHIALMVLLYFIQEKFIFKPEKLSQDFEYKYDVPFKELFFDVEHGVSINGLHFYCTKPNGLILYFHGNTRSIKGWSKYAKDFYRYHYDVVLVDYRGFGKSTGKRSEKEMLNDMQFVYDTLAVQYHEHHILVYGRCIGSGFATKISADNKPRYLLI
;
A
#
# COMPACT_ATOMS: atom_id res chain seq x y z
N MET A 1 28.37 14.94 -33.03
CA MET A 1 28.50 14.40 -31.65
C MET A 1 27.74 15.21 -30.62
N PHE A 2 27.91 16.54 -30.53
CA PHE A 2 27.25 17.40 -29.53
C PHE A 2 25.70 17.29 -29.55
N TYR A 3 25.08 17.37 -30.72
CA TYR A 3 23.60 17.26 -30.84
C TYR A 3 23.05 15.90 -30.43
N ILE A 4 23.78 14.81 -30.68
CA ILE A 4 23.38 13.46 -30.25
C ILE A 4 23.43 13.35 -28.73
N ALA A 5 24.48 13.86 -28.09
CA ALA A 5 24.59 13.88 -26.64
C ALA A 5 23.48 14.76 -26.01
N ALA A 6 23.23 15.93 -26.55
CA ALA A 6 22.17 16.83 -26.06
C ALA A 6 20.77 16.21 -26.20
N SER A 7 20.45 15.56 -27.31
CA SER A 7 19.16 14.88 -27.50
C SER A 7 19.00 13.69 -26.56
N HIS A 8 20.08 12.96 -26.31
CA HIS A 8 20.03 11.85 -25.33
C HIS A 8 19.75 12.34 -23.91
N ILE A 9 20.45 13.40 -23.47
CA ILE A 9 20.20 14.02 -22.15
C ILE A 9 18.77 14.51 -22.06
N ALA A 10 18.26 15.21 -23.08
CA ALA A 10 16.88 15.70 -23.09
C ALA A 10 15.86 14.56 -22.98
N LEU A 11 16.12 13.44 -23.69
CA LEU A 11 15.27 12.25 -23.58
C LEU A 11 15.28 11.66 -22.18
N MET A 12 16.46 11.52 -21.56
CA MET A 12 16.58 10.99 -20.20
C MET A 12 15.87 11.87 -19.18
N VAL A 13 16.00 13.20 -19.31
CA VAL A 13 15.27 14.15 -18.46
C VAL A 13 13.75 14.02 -18.66
N LEU A 14 13.29 13.92 -19.90
CA LEU A 14 11.87 13.71 -20.18
C LEU A 14 11.38 12.40 -19.56
N LEU A 15 12.09 11.30 -19.75
CA LEU A 15 11.75 9.98 -19.16
C LEU A 15 11.69 10.05 -17.64
N TYR A 16 12.62 10.76 -17.00
CA TYR A 16 12.62 10.95 -15.55
C TYR A 16 11.32 11.60 -15.05
N PHE A 17 10.80 12.61 -15.74
CA PHE A 17 9.56 13.29 -15.34
C PHE A 17 8.28 12.53 -15.67
N ILE A 18 8.31 11.62 -16.64
CA ILE A 18 7.10 10.88 -17.04
C ILE A 18 7.06 9.43 -16.54
N GLN A 19 8.16 8.89 -15.99
CA GLN A 19 8.28 7.49 -15.56
C GLN A 19 7.17 7.04 -14.60
N GLU A 20 6.77 7.88 -13.65
CA GLU A 20 5.72 7.54 -12.70
C GLU A 20 4.39 7.21 -13.37
N LYS A 21 4.06 7.89 -14.50
CA LYS A 21 2.83 7.62 -15.25
C LYS A 21 2.82 6.25 -15.92
N PHE A 22 4.00 5.72 -16.23
CA PHE A 22 4.15 4.38 -16.80
C PHE A 22 4.18 3.30 -15.72
N ILE A 23 4.81 3.60 -14.58
CA ILE A 23 4.94 2.67 -13.47
C ILE A 23 3.61 2.49 -12.75
N PHE A 24 2.96 3.59 -12.37
CA PHE A 24 1.73 3.56 -11.57
C PHE A 24 0.49 3.69 -12.44
N LYS A 25 -0.40 2.70 -12.33
CA LYS A 25 -1.71 2.65 -13.03
C LYS A 25 -2.83 2.54 -12.00
N PRO A 26 -3.10 3.61 -11.22
CA PRO A 26 -4.11 3.59 -10.18
C PRO A 26 -5.53 3.52 -10.77
N GLU A 27 -6.39 2.74 -10.15
CA GLU A 27 -7.85 2.90 -10.24
C GLU A 27 -8.25 3.93 -9.19
N LYS A 28 -8.94 4.99 -9.62
CA LYS A 28 -9.55 5.96 -8.70
C LYS A 28 -10.97 5.52 -8.37
N LEU A 29 -11.36 5.66 -7.13
CA LEU A 29 -12.72 5.44 -6.66
C LEU A 29 -13.29 6.74 -6.12
N SER A 30 -14.60 6.95 -6.27
CA SER A 30 -15.29 8.05 -5.62
C SER A 30 -15.34 7.82 -4.10
N GLN A 31 -15.44 8.89 -3.31
CA GLN A 31 -15.44 8.76 -1.84
C GLN A 31 -16.68 8.04 -1.31
N ASP A 32 -17.78 8.10 -2.05
CA ASP A 32 -19.05 7.42 -1.77
C ASP A 32 -19.10 5.96 -2.28
N PHE A 33 -18.02 5.46 -2.91
CA PHE A 33 -17.96 4.07 -3.35
C PHE A 33 -18.10 3.11 -2.15
N GLU A 34 -19.05 2.20 -2.21
CA GLU A 34 -19.28 1.18 -1.19
C GLU A 34 -18.58 -0.14 -1.54
N TYR A 35 -17.71 -0.60 -0.66
CA TYR A 35 -17.13 -1.94 -0.77
C TYR A 35 -18.15 -2.99 -0.35
N LYS A 36 -18.17 -4.15 -1.05
CA LYS A 36 -19.07 -5.26 -0.74
C LYS A 36 -18.32 -6.59 -0.81
N TYR A 37 -18.22 -7.28 0.32
CA TYR A 37 -17.54 -8.57 0.44
C TYR A 37 -18.36 -9.51 1.32
N ASP A 38 -18.23 -10.81 1.08
CA ASP A 38 -18.96 -11.87 1.81
C ASP A 38 -18.34 -12.20 3.18
N VAL A 39 -17.25 -11.53 3.54
CA VAL A 39 -16.54 -11.72 4.81
C VAL A 39 -16.57 -10.43 5.63
N PRO A 40 -16.54 -10.50 6.97
CA PRO A 40 -16.53 -9.32 7.81
C PRO A 40 -15.33 -8.42 7.49
N PHE A 41 -15.60 -7.15 7.26
CA PHE A 41 -14.57 -6.15 7.03
C PHE A 41 -14.98 -4.78 7.57
N LYS A 42 -13.98 -3.90 7.69
CA LYS A 42 -14.16 -2.49 8.01
C LYS A 42 -13.31 -1.66 7.06
N GLU A 43 -13.88 -0.58 6.54
CA GLU A 43 -13.11 0.43 5.83
C GLU A 43 -12.38 1.32 6.84
N LEU A 44 -11.11 1.59 6.58
CA LEU A 44 -10.23 2.42 7.41
C LEU A 44 -9.77 3.64 6.63
N PHE A 45 -9.54 4.73 7.36
CA PHE A 45 -8.89 5.93 6.85
C PHE A 45 -7.80 6.33 7.84
N PHE A 46 -6.58 6.48 7.33
CA PHE A 46 -5.41 6.92 8.08
C PHE A 46 -5.07 8.34 7.64
N ASP A 47 -5.31 9.32 8.50
CA ASP A 47 -5.00 10.72 8.24
C ASP A 47 -3.51 10.95 8.49
N VAL A 48 -2.71 10.82 7.42
CA VAL A 48 -1.25 10.83 7.48
C VAL A 48 -0.66 12.24 7.53
N GLU A 49 -1.39 13.21 6.99
CA GLU A 49 -1.08 14.64 7.09
C GLU A 49 -2.35 15.47 6.82
N HIS A 50 -2.28 16.78 7.05
CA HIS A 50 -3.44 17.67 6.82
C HIS A 50 -3.96 17.55 5.39
N GLY A 51 -5.21 17.10 5.24
CA GLY A 51 -5.88 16.94 3.95
C GLY A 51 -5.46 15.70 3.15
N VAL A 52 -4.63 14.81 3.71
CA VAL A 52 -4.24 13.54 3.07
C VAL A 52 -4.62 12.36 3.94
N SER A 53 -5.44 11.50 3.38
CA SER A 53 -5.92 10.28 4.04
C SER A 53 -5.64 9.05 3.17
N ILE A 54 -5.14 8.01 3.79
CA ILE A 54 -4.86 6.71 3.18
C ILE A 54 -6.04 5.78 3.49
N ASN A 55 -6.67 5.26 2.45
CA ASN A 55 -7.78 4.33 2.57
C ASN A 55 -7.26 2.90 2.72
N GLY A 56 -7.89 2.13 3.58
CA GLY A 56 -7.59 0.73 3.82
C GLY A 56 -8.84 -0.13 4.02
N LEU A 57 -8.68 -1.42 3.88
CA LEU A 57 -9.69 -2.43 4.19
C LEU A 57 -9.12 -3.41 5.21
N HIS A 58 -9.79 -3.55 6.32
CA HIS A 58 -9.47 -4.50 7.38
C HIS A 58 -10.46 -5.66 7.34
N PHE A 59 -10.00 -6.84 6.99
CA PHE A 59 -10.75 -8.09 7.03
C PHE A 59 -10.45 -8.80 8.34
N TYR A 60 -11.52 -9.16 9.05
CA TYR A 60 -11.43 -9.77 10.38
C TYR A 60 -11.62 -11.28 10.32
N CYS A 61 -10.88 -12.01 11.13
CA CYS A 61 -11.17 -13.40 11.41
C CYS A 61 -11.48 -13.61 12.90
N THR A 62 -12.09 -14.75 13.22
CA THR A 62 -12.38 -15.10 14.60
C THR A 62 -11.11 -15.57 15.29
N LYS A 63 -10.69 -14.90 16.39
CA LYS A 63 -9.47 -15.19 17.15
C LYS A 63 -8.22 -15.19 16.26
N PRO A 64 -7.81 -14.03 15.75
CA PRO A 64 -6.66 -13.93 14.87
C PRO A 64 -5.35 -14.30 15.56
N ASN A 65 -4.48 -14.99 14.83
CA ASN A 65 -3.09 -15.25 15.24
C ASN A 65 -2.20 -14.01 15.16
N GLY A 66 -2.69 -12.95 14.49
CA GLY A 66 -2.00 -11.69 14.25
C GLY A 66 -2.61 -10.97 13.05
N LEU A 67 -1.85 -10.04 12.51
CA LEU A 67 -2.21 -9.19 11.39
C LEU A 67 -1.28 -9.43 10.20
N ILE A 68 -1.83 -9.45 8.99
CA ILE A 68 -1.07 -9.28 7.76
C ILE A 68 -1.33 -7.88 7.22
N LEU A 69 -0.29 -7.05 7.24
CA LEU A 69 -0.29 -5.75 6.55
C LEU A 69 0.14 -5.97 5.11
N TYR A 70 -0.78 -5.75 4.18
CA TYR A 70 -0.63 -6.07 2.77
C TYR A 70 -0.41 -4.82 1.93
N PHE A 71 0.76 -4.72 1.31
CA PHE A 71 1.12 -3.71 0.32
C PHE A 71 0.96 -4.27 -1.09
N HIS A 72 0.03 -3.70 -1.85
CA HIS A 72 -0.36 -4.21 -3.17
C HIS A 72 0.59 -3.75 -4.30
N GLY A 73 0.36 -4.28 -5.50
CA GLY A 73 1.12 -3.92 -6.70
C GLY A 73 0.75 -2.53 -7.26
N ASN A 74 1.43 -2.12 -8.31
CA ASN A 74 1.38 -0.78 -8.91
C ASN A 74 0.13 -0.47 -9.75
N THR A 75 -0.86 -1.34 -9.78
CA THR A 75 -2.07 -1.19 -10.60
C THR A 75 -3.34 -1.33 -9.77
N ARG A 76 -4.47 -0.78 -10.27
CA ARG A 76 -5.80 -0.87 -9.67
C ARG A 76 -5.88 -0.14 -8.31
N SER A 77 -6.73 -0.67 -7.40
CA SER A 77 -6.93 -0.23 -6.02
C SER A 77 -7.14 -1.44 -5.13
N ILE A 78 -7.22 -1.25 -3.81
CA ILE A 78 -7.54 -2.33 -2.85
C ILE A 78 -8.85 -3.03 -3.18
N LYS A 79 -9.80 -2.40 -3.87
CA LYS A 79 -11.00 -3.05 -4.41
C LYS A 79 -10.65 -4.29 -5.24
N GLY A 80 -9.67 -4.19 -6.12
CA GLY A 80 -9.25 -5.31 -6.97
C GLY A 80 -8.29 -6.28 -6.27
N TRP A 81 -7.53 -5.80 -5.29
CA TRP A 81 -6.54 -6.60 -4.57
C TRP A 81 -7.12 -7.36 -3.38
N SER A 82 -8.22 -6.90 -2.79
CA SER A 82 -8.87 -7.52 -1.63
C SER A 82 -9.27 -8.98 -1.82
N LYS A 83 -9.46 -9.44 -3.06
CA LYS A 83 -9.72 -10.86 -3.34
C LYS A 83 -8.62 -11.79 -2.81
N TYR A 84 -7.39 -11.29 -2.67
CA TYR A 84 -6.26 -12.06 -2.13
C TYR A 84 -6.25 -12.13 -0.60
N ALA A 85 -7.06 -11.33 0.11
CA ALA A 85 -7.21 -11.44 1.56
C ALA A 85 -7.68 -12.84 1.97
N LYS A 86 -8.48 -13.51 1.12
CA LYS A 86 -8.96 -14.88 1.35
C LYS A 86 -7.82 -15.90 1.47
N ASP A 87 -6.69 -15.67 0.83
CA ASP A 87 -5.53 -16.58 0.87
C ASP A 87 -4.95 -16.68 2.28
N PHE A 88 -5.10 -15.62 3.08
CA PHE A 88 -4.58 -15.53 4.44
C PHE A 88 -5.64 -15.87 5.51
N TYR A 89 -6.91 -15.72 5.19
CA TYR A 89 -8.03 -15.97 6.09
C TYR A 89 -8.04 -17.40 6.65
N ARG A 90 -7.69 -18.37 5.81
CA ARG A 90 -7.57 -19.79 6.19
C ARG A 90 -6.49 -20.07 7.25
N TYR A 91 -5.57 -19.13 7.43
CA TYR A 91 -4.50 -19.24 8.45
C TYR A 91 -4.83 -18.48 9.73
N HIS A 92 -6.05 -17.99 9.87
CA HIS A 92 -6.51 -17.19 11.00
C HIS A 92 -5.69 -15.92 11.24
N TYR A 93 -5.44 -15.14 10.20
CA TYR A 93 -4.88 -13.79 10.31
C TYR A 93 -5.92 -12.77 9.89
N ASP A 94 -5.97 -11.66 10.63
CA ASP A 94 -6.58 -10.44 10.12
C ASP A 94 -5.74 -9.93 8.96
N VAL A 95 -6.37 -9.25 8.02
CA VAL A 95 -5.68 -8.70 6.84
C VAL A 95 -6.04 -7.23 6.67
N VAL A 96 -5.05 -6.35 6.71
CA VAL A 96 -5.21 -4.95 6.35
C VAL A 96 -4.51 -4.70 5.02
N LEU A 97 -5.29 -4.33 4.01
CA LEU A 97 -4.79 -3.81 2.73
C LEU A 97 -4.93 -2.30 2.72
N VAL A 98 -3.95 -1.59 2.20
CA VAL A 98 -3.99 -0.12 2.08
C VAL A 98 -3.71 0.33 0.66
N ASP A 99 -4.43 1.36 0.21
CA ASP A 99 -4.15 2.07 -1.04
C ASP A 99 -3.07 3.14 -0.81
N TYR A 100 -2.20 3.33 -1.79
CA TYR A 100 -1.23 4.43 -1.76
C TYR A 100 -1.90 5.75 -2.17
N ARG A 101 -1.22 6.87 -1.92
CA ARG A 101 -1.67 8.20 -2.41
C ARG A 101 -2.11 8.14 -3.87
N GLY A 102 -3.30 8.63 -4.14
CA GLY A 102 -3.88 8.64 -5.49
C GLY A 102 -4.37 7.32 -6.04
N PHE A 103 -4.43 6.26 -5.22
CA PHE A 103 -5.12 5.00 -5.50
C PHE A 103 -6.45 4.95 -4.75
N GLY A 104 -7.45 4.28 -5.32
CA GLY A 104 -8.77 4.10 -4.71
C GLY A 104 -9.35 5.39 -4.19
N LYS A 105 -9.69 5.40 -2.91
CA LYS A 105 -10.16 6.59 -2.17
C LYS A 105 -9.04 7.37 -1.49
N SER A 106 -7.79 6.87 -1.50
CA SER A 106 -6.66 7.57 -0.91
C SER A 106 -6.40 8.90 -1.64
N THR A 107 -6.15 9.95 -0.87
CA THR A 107 -5.90 11.29 -1.37
C THR A 107 -4.40 11.61 -1.45
N GLY A 108 -4.06 12.83 -1.83
CA GLY A 108 -2.69 13.30 -1.89
C GLY A 108 -1.95 13.00 -3.20
N LYS A 109 -0.82 13.69 -3.38
CA LYS A 109 0.06 13.54 -4.54
C LYS A 109 1.13 12.50 -4.23
N ARG A 110 1.41 11.60 -5.17
CA ARG A 110 2.44 10.58 -5.03
C ARG A 110 3.83 11.19 -5.06
N SER A 111 4.67 10.70 -4.18
CA SER A 111 6.13 10.73 -4.27
C SER A 111 6.64 9.52 -3.48
N GLU A 112 7.79 9.00 -3.83
CA GLU A 112 8.39 7.86 -3.13
C GLU A 112 8.52 8.12 -1.63
N LYS A 113 9.08 9.28 -1.28
CA LYS A 113 9.28 9.70 0.12
C LYS A 113 7.98 9.72 0.90
N GLU A 114 6.95 10.40 0.36
CA GLU A 114 5.67 10.52 1.06
C GLU A 114 4.95 9.18 1.19
N MET A 115 5.01 8.34 0.15
CA MET A 115 4.41 7.01 0.21
C MET A 115 5.09 6.11 1.24
N LEU A 116 6.42 6.21 1.39
CA LEU A 116 7.16 5.48 2.44
C LEU A 116 6.76 5.97 3.84
N ASN A 117 6.66 7.28 4.03
CA ASN A 117 6.21 7.88 5.30
C ASN A 117 4.79 7.45 5.64
N ASP A 118 3.88 7.44 4.66
CA ASP A 118 2.49 7.00 4.85
C ASP A 118 2.44 5.53 5.29
N MET A 119 3.21 4.66 4.65
CA MET A 119 3.20 3.24 4.99
C MET A 119 3.82 2.99 6.37
N GLN A 120 4.81 3.80 6.78
CA GLN A 120 5.33 3.77 8.16
C GLN A 120 4.25 4.22 9.15
N PHE A 121 3.56 5.31 8.88
CA PHE A 121 2.45 5.78 9.74
C PHE A 121 1.34 4.73 9.91
N VAL A 122 0.97 4.06 8.80
CA VAL A 122 0.00 2.96 8.84
C VAL A 122 0.51 1.81 9.71
N TYR A 123 1.78 1.42 9.52
CA TYR A 123 2.40 0.35 10.32
C TYR A 123 2.41 0.71 11.80
N ASP A 124 2.85 1.91 12.17
CA ASP A 124 2.92 2.37 13.56
C ASP A 124 1.54 2.36 14.22
N THR A 125 0.52 2.84 13.49
CA THR A 125 -0.87 2.83 13.95
C THR A 125 -1.36 1.41 14.25
N LEU A 126 -1.06 0.46 13.37
CA LEU A 126 -1.45 -0.94 13.54
C LEU A 126 -0.62 -1.65 14.61
N ALA A 127 0.65 -1.29 14.78
CA ALA A 127 1.55 -1.86 15.78
C ALA A 127 1.13 -1.55 17.22
N VAL A 128 0.44 -0.43 17.44
CA VAL A 128 -0.20 -0.12 18.75
C VAL A 128 -1.28 -1.15 19.09
N GLN A 129 -2.05 -1.59 18.09
CA GLN A 129 -3.18 -2.52 18.29
C GLN A 129 -2.72 -3.98 18.36
N TYR A 130 -1.82 -4.41 17.48
CA TYR A 130 -1.46 -5.81 17.28
C TYR A 130 -0.14 -6.22 17.94
N HIS A 131 0.69 -5.26 18.36
CA HIS A 131 2.10 -5.44 18.70
C HIS A 131 2.95 -5.97 17.52
N GLU A 132 4.14 -5.45 17.34
CA GLU A 132 4.98 -5.73 16.15
C GLU A 132 5.20 -7.22 15.88
N HIS A 133 5.46 -8.00 16.91
CA HIS A 133 5.73 -9.45 16.79
C HIS A 133 4.50 -10.30 16.40
N HIS A 134 3.33 -9.70 16.26
CA HIS A 134 2.14 -10.32 15.70
C HIS A 134 1.80 -9.77 14.30
N ILE A 135 2.60 -8.85 13.76
CA ILE A 135 2.41 -8.30 12.43
C ILE A 135 3.31 -9.05 11.43
N LEU A 136 2.71 -9.54 10.37
CA LEU A 136 3.39 -10.00 9.17
C LEU A 136 3.25 -8.90 8.12
N VAL A 137 4.35 -8.50 7.51
CA VAL A 137 4.33 -7.51 6.42
C VAL A 137 4.43 -8.25 5.10
N TYR A 138 3.44 -8.08 4.24
CA TYR A 138 3.39 -8.72 2.93
C TYR A 138 3.44 -7.67 1.82
N GLY A 139 4.34 -7.86 0.86
CA GLY A 139 4.48 -6.98 -0.29
C GLY A 139 4.39 -7.73 -1.61
N ARG A 140 3.64 -7.19 -2.56
CA ARG A 140 3.53 -7.76 -3.91
C ARG A 140 3.97 -6.77 -4.98
N CYS A 141 4.90 -7.18 -5.86
CA CYS A 141 5.47 -6.33 -6.91
C CYS A 141 6.09 -5.07 -6.28
N ILE A 142 5.67 -3.84 -6.65
CA ILE A 142 6.19 -2.62 -6.04
C ILE A 142 5.92 -2.56 -4.52
N GLY A 143 4.86 -3.22 -4.05
CA GLY A 143 4.57 -3.36 -2.62
C GLY A 143 5.68 -4.06 -1.83
N SER A 144 6.51 -4.88 -2.49
CA SER A 144 7.67 -5.51 -1.83
C SER A 144 8.71 -4.47 -1.38
N GLY A 145 8.86 -3.36 -2.09
CA GLY A 145 9.72 -2.24 -1.68
C GLY A 145 9.26 -1.62 -0.36
N PHE A 146 7.96 -1.34 -0.23
CA PHE A 146 7.37 -0.84 1.03
C PHE A 146 7.52 -1.87 2.15
N ALA A 147 7.18 -3.13 1.88
CA ALA A 147 7.29 -4.21 2.86
C ALA A 147 8.73 -4.38 3.38
N THR A 148 9.72 -4.34 2.48
CA THR A 148 11.14 -4.43 2.83
C THR A 148 11.58 -3.24 3.69
N LYS A 149 11.21 -2.01 3.29
CA LYS A 149 11.58 -0.80 4.05
C LYS A 149 10.99 -0.82 5.46
N ILE A 150 9.69 -1.11 5.57
CA ILE A 150 9.02 -1.22 6.87
C ILE A 150 9.66 -2.30 7.74
N SER A 151 9.98 -3.46 7.16
CA SER A 151 10.61 -4.55 7.92
C SER A 151 12.07 -4.29 8.29
N ALA A 152 12.77 -3.44 7.54
CA ALA A 152 14.15 -3.04 7.86
C ALA A 152 14.20 -2.02 9.01
N ASP A 153 13.20 -1.14 9.11
CA ASP A 153 13.16 -0.09 10.12
C ASP A 153 12.46 -0.52 11.42
N ASN A 154 11.72 -1.62 11.41
CA ASN A 154 10.88 -2.11 12.51
C ASN A 154 11.16 -3.61 12.79
N LYS A 155 10.36 -4.21 13.68
CA LYS A 155 10.54 -5.63 14.08
C LYS A 155 9.25 -6.45 13.89
N PRO A 156 8.67 -6.47 12.69
CA PRO A 156 7.53 -7.34 12.42
C PRO A 156 7.93 -8.82 12.56
N ARG A 157 6.95 -9.67 12.80
CA ARG A 157 7.18 -11.12 12.98
C ARG A 157 7.83 -11.75 11.75
N TYR A 158 7.33 -11.40 10.55
CA TYR A 158 7.84 -11.91 9.26
C TYR A 158 7.66 -10.86 8.17
N LEU A 159 8.61 -10.89 7.22
CA LEU A 159 8.49 -10.26 5.91
C LEU A 159 8.17 -11.35 4.88
N LEU A 160 7.12 -11.12 4.07
CA LEU A 160 6.70 -11.98 2.96
C LEU A 160 6.72 -11.15 1.66
N ILE A 161 7.40 -11.61 0.62
CA ILE A 161 7.52 -10.92 -0.68
C ILE A 161 7.36 -11.90 -1.85
#